data_edcd561597d92238763756348d64ffe1
#
_entry.id   edcd561597d92238763756348d64ffe1
#
_cell.length_a   1.000
_cell.length_b   1.000
_cell.length_c   1.000
_cell.angle_alpha   90.00
_cell.angle_beta   90.00
_cell.angle_gamma   90.00
#
_symmetry.space_group_name_H-M   'P 1'
#
loop_
_entity.id
_entity.type
_entity.pdbx_description
1 polymer ?
#
loop_
_entity_poly.entity_id
_entity_poly.type
_entity_poly.pdbx_seq_one_letter_code
_entity_poly.pdbx_strand_id
1 'polypeptide(L)'
;MLNIVQLHWERANLHLTVDCEINGDVFLVKEDQKLLLQTAGKEIVLPVYNLPQGESLPAGKWRFVCNDTIITVSKELISDFENLSRNFFYRNEKYALLINFDVDGELGLCLYSRYMMINHSPKKFFRPAEGKGLKDKLKVIFAVLGMKAAALYYKILRLFRRPKNVLFLTENNNELTGNLKMLYGHMDFKKYKVRVFAENTCGSKKKSYGKTLKELTYLGLSSVIFVDNYCSLLTGIKPGKNVKLIQLWHAGLGFKALGYARFGIAGSPHPFYSCHREYTHVFLDDERFTDIYEEMFACNRNAFRAVGIPRLDEYLDRAKYLATADSLYAENRLLKTKKTILFAPTFRGQSHKEAHYDFSALNFDVIYDFLKRNGFVMLLKMHPFINNKPDISEKYRDRIFDYSDHEINDLIYISDILITDYSSCAYEFSLFNRPLIFFRYDKTVFEYEHHVFTLDVFSKKQREVQTFDELMKVLNEIKDDLPADRFSEISKADRKDVCKAILADVFGE
;
A
#
# COMPACT_ATOMS: atom_id res chain seq x y z
N MET A 1 29.79 26.03 -4.41
CA MET A 1 28.64 26.22 -3.49
C MET A 1 27.44 25.72 -4.25
N LEU A 2 26.66 24.81 -3.68
CA LEU A 2 25.45 24.28 -4.34
C LEU A 2 24.37 25.34 -4.37
N ASN A 3 23.67 25.47 -5.50
CA ASN A 3 22.57 26.41 -5.66
C ASN A 3 21.33 25.65 -6.15
N ILE A 4 20.21 25.74 -5.43
CA ILE A 4 18.94 25.09 -5.79
C ILE A 4 18.32 25.88 -6.93
N VAL A 5 18.08 25.19 -8.04
CA VAL A 5 17.53 25.76 -9.28
C VAL A 5 16.10 25.30 -9.55
N GLN A 6 15.67 24.22 -8.91
CA GLN A 6 14.29 23.71 -9.01
C GLN A 6 13.85 23.11 -7.67
N LEU A 7 12.56 23.29 -7.35
CA LEU A 7 11.91 22.72 -6.18
C LEU A 7 10.50 22.28 -6.55
N HIS A 8 10.14 21.04 -6.22
CA HIS A 8 8.79 20.53 -6.44
C HIS A 8 8.40 19.49 -5.39
N TRP A 9 7.11 19.22 -5.30
CA TRP A 9 6.56 18.23 -4.40
C TRP A 9 6.08 17.01 -5.17
N GLU A 10 6.54 15.85 -4.74
CA GLU A 10 5.94 14.58 -5.10
C GLU A 10 5.31 13.95 -3.86
N ARG A 11 3.97 13.94 -3.77
CA ARG A 11 3.22 13.57 -2.56
C ARG A 11 3.68 14.36 -1.33
N ALA A 12 4.35 13.74 -0.36
CA ALA A 12 4.92 14.41 0.80
C ALA A 12 6.46 14.39 0.81
N ASN A 13 7.07 14.15 -0.34
CA ASN A 13 8.51 14.28 -0.56
C ASN A 13 8.79 15.62 -1.25
N LEU A 14 9.68 16.40 -0.67
CA LEU A 14 10.20 17.61 -1.29
C LEU A 14 11.45 17.26 -2.08
N HIS A 15 11.43 17.51 -3.37
CA HIS A 15 12.52 17.33 -4.29
C HIS A 15 13.18 18.67 -4.61
N LEU A 16 14.49 18.75 -4.45
CA LEU A 16 15.29 19.93 -4.76
C LEU A 16 16.38 19.53 -5.76
N THR A 17 16.45 20.24 -6.88
CA THR A 17 17.51 20.04 -7.87
C THR A 17 18.54 21.16 -7.73
N VAL A 18 19.81 20.80 -7.64
CA VAL A 18 20.93 21.74 -7.60
C VAL A 18 21.63 21.89 -8.94
N ASP A 19 22.35 22.98 -9.13
CA ASP A 19 23.03 23.37 -10.37
C ASP A 19 24.18 22.42 -10.78
N CYS A 20 24.81 21.73 -9.84
CA CYS A 20 25.91 20.82 -10.11
C CYS A 20 25.81 19.54 -9.30
N GLU A 21 26.66 18.54 -9.62
CA GLU A 21 26.70 17.25 -8.91
C GLU A 21 27.02 17.44 -7.43
N ILE A 22 26.33 16.69 -6.58
CA ILE A 22 26.47 16.73 -5.13
C ILE A 22 27.66 15.87 -4.72
N ASN A 23 28.70 16.53 -4.19
CA ASN A 23 29.89 15.86 -3.68
C ASN A 23 29.95 15.99 -2.15
N GLY A 24 29.32 15.08 -1.44
CA GLY A 24 29.26 15.05 0.02
C GLY A 24 27.85 14.89 0.58
N ASP A 25 27.79 14.75 1.89
CA ASP A 25 26.52 14.58 2.60
C ASP A 25 25.74 15.90 2.69
N VAL A 26 24.45 15.83 2.44
CA VAL A 26 23.54 16.96 2.62
C VAL A 26 22.74 16.77 3.89
N PHE A 27 22.72 17.80 4.71
CA PHE A 27 21.99 17.84 5.97
C PHE A 27 20.93 18.92 6.00
N LEU A 28 19.84 18.64 6.67
CA LEU A 28 18.92 19.64 7.17
C LEU A 28 19.30 19.96 8.61
N VAL A 29 19.66 21.23 8.88
CA VAL A 29 20.27 21.65 10.14
C VAL A 29 19.38 22.66 10.86
N LYS A 30 19.18 22.43 12.17
CA LYS A 30 18.49 23.35 13.08
C LYS A 30 19.20 23.31 14.43
N GLU A 31 19.79 24.42 14.89
CA GLU A 31 20.56 24.45 16.14
C GLU A 31 21.59 23.31 16.16
N ASP A 32 21.54 22.45 17.17
CA ASP A 32 22.42 21.26 17.30
C ASP A 32 21.88 20.01 16.61
N GLN A 33 20.72 20.08 15.92
CA GLN A 33 20.13 18.95 15.22
C GLN A 33 20.59 18.92 13.77
N LYS A 34 21.12 17.78 13.34
CA LYS A 34 21.47 17.50 11.94
C LYS A 34 20.71 16.26 11.46
N LEU A 35 20.00 16.40 10.35
CA LEU A 35 19.22 15.34 9.71
C LEU A 35 19.83 15.07 8.33
N LEU A 36 20.36 13.89 8.12
CA LEU A 36 20.91 13.50 6.82
C LEU A 36 19.78 13.35 5.80
N LEU A 37 19.97 13.89 4.60
CA LEU A 37 19.02 13.80 3.49
C LEU A 37 19.50 12.79 2.46
N GLN A 38 18.56 12.25 1.69
CA GLN A 38 18.87 11.38 0.55
C GLN A 38 19.29 12.24 -0.64
N THR A 39 20.36 11.82 -1.33
CA THR A 39 20.87 12.51 -2.51
C THR A 39 21.18 11.54 -3.64
N ALA A 40 20.92 11.95 -4.89
CA ALA A 40 21.26 11.21 -6.09
C ALA A 40 21.64 12.17 -7.23
N GLY A 41 22.91 12.18 -7.63
CA GLY A 41 23.40 13.07 -8.66
C GLY A 41 23.20 14.55 -8.26
N LYS A 42 22.26 15.24 -8.89
CA LYS A 42 21.91 16.63 -8.59
C LYS A 42 20.66 16.78 -7.73
N GLU A 43 20.09 15.69 -7.26
CA GLU A 43 18.82 15.69 -6.56
C GLU A 43 19.01 15.50 -5.04
N ILE A 44 18.26 16.27 -4.26
CA ILE A 44 18.11 16.15 -2.80
C ILE A 44 16.64 15.84 -2.53
N VAL A 45 16.36 14.80 -1.74
CA VAL A 45 14.99 14.43 -1.35
C VAL A 45 14.80 14.57 0.15
N LEU A 46 13.79 15.35 0.55
CA LEU A 46 13.34 15.49 1.93
C LEU A 46 11.95 14.87 2.09
N PRO A 47 11.85 13.63 2.62
CA PRO A 47 10.57 13.03 3.01
C PRO A 47 10.13 13.62 4.35
N VAL A 48 9.15 14.53 4.35
CA VAL A 48 8.78 15.29 5.57
C VAL A 48 8.19 14.44 6.69
N TYR A 49 7.81 13.21 6.43
CA TYR A 49 7.25 12.27 7.42
C TYR A 49 8.13 11.05 7.67
N ASN A 50 9.17 10.82 6.87
CA ASN A 50 10.06 9.67 7.00
C ASN A 50 11.51 10.03 6.81
N LEU A 51 12.04 10.79 7.75
CA LEU A 51 13.47 11.07 7.81
C LEU A 51 14.26 9.77 8.05
N PRO A 52 15.56 9.71 7.71
CA PRO A 52 16.40 8.52 7.87
C PRO A 52 16.37 7.90 9.27
N GLN A 53 16.06 8.70 10.29
CA GLN A 53 15.89 8.24 11.69
C GLN A 53 14.51 7.61 11.95
N GLY A 54 13.61 7.53 10.96
CA GLY A 54 12.26 7.00 11.09
C GLY A 54 11.30 7.95 11.79
N GLU A 55 11.54 9.24 11.72
CA GLU A 55 10.72 10.29 12.35
C GLU A 55 10.12 11.25 11.31
N SER A 56 9.05 11.93 11.67
CA SER A 56 8.54 13.06 10.89
C SER A 56 9.36 14.33 11.19
N LEU A 57 9.45 15.22 10.20
CA LEU A 57 10.17 16.49 10.32
C LEU A 57 9.72 17.25 11.58
N PRO A 58 10.60 17.51 12.55
CA PRO A 58 10.24 18.27 13.73
C PRO A 58 9.92 19.72 13.40
N ALA A 59 9.15 20.41 14.25
CA ALA A 59 8.87 21.83 14.08
C ALA A 59 10.14 22.68 14.24
N GLY A 60 10.30 23.69 13.39
CA GLY A 60 11.41 24.63 13.47
C GLY A 60 11.78 25.31 12.18
N LYS A 61 12.83 26.14 12.26
CA LYS A 61 13.54 26.73 11.12
C LYS A 61 14.73 25.86 10.78
N TRP A 62 14.81 25.38 9.57
CA TRP A 62 15.82 24.47 9.07
C TRP A 62 16.60 25.08 7.93
N ARG A 63 17.90 24.80 7.85
CA ARG A 63 18.78 25.19 6.74
C ARG A 63 19.31 23.95 6.03
N PHE A 64 19.46 24.04 4.73
CA PHE A 64 20.11 22.99 3.93
C PHE A 64 21.61 23.24 3.89
N VAL A 65 22.41 22.27 4.25
CA VAL A 65 23.87 22.38 4.39
C VAL A 65 24.55 21.20 3.73
N CYS A 66 25.58 21.47 2.92
CA CYS A 66 26.48 20.47 2.35
C CYS A 66 27.93 20.85 2.67
N ASN A 67 28.72 19.92 3.22
CA ASN A 67 30.11 20.16 3.63
C ASN A 67 30.27 21.44 4.46
N ASP A 68 29.43 21.62 5.48
CA ASP A 68 29.33 22.77 6.38
C ASP A 68 29.04 24.13 5.66
N THR A 69 28.69 24.09 4.39
CA THR A 69 28.30 25.28 3.61
C THR A 69 26.79 25.28 3.38
N ILE A 70 26.15 26.43 3.61
CA ILE A 70 24.71 26.62 3.37
C ILE A 70 24.45 26.53 1.85
N ILE A 71 23.44 25.74 1.49
CA ILE A 71 22.98 25.64 0.11
C ILE A 71 22.09 26.86 -0.20
N THR A 72 22.42 27.55 -1.27
CA THR A 72 21.70 28.77 -1.71
C THR A 72 20.51 28.36 -2.62
N VAL A 73 19.66 29.36 -2.90
CA VAL A 73 18.54 29.19 -3.82
C VAL A 73 18.59 30.27 -4.91
N SER A 74 18.18 29.92 -6.11
CA SER A 74 18.13 30.88 -7.22
C SER A 74 17.07 31.96 -6.96
N LYS A 75 17.33 33.20 -7.46
CA LYS A 75 16.43 34.34 -7.25
C LYS A 75 15.05 34.12 -7.86
N GLU A 76 15.00 33.39 -8.95
CA GLU A 76 13.75 33.04 -9.66
C GLU A 76 12.82 32.21 -8.78
N LEU A 77 13.37 31.23 -8.02
CA LEU A 77 12.58 30.40 -7.12
C LEU A 77 12.01 31.13 -5.90
N ILE A 78 12.66 32.20 -5.45
CA ILE A 78 12.19 32.97 -4.29
C ILE A 78 10.81 33.60 -4.55
N SER A 79 10.55 34.05 -5.77
CA SER A 79 9.24 34.61 -6.14
C SER A 79 8.10 33.57 -6.14
N ASP A 80 8.45 32.29 -6.14
CA ASP A 80 7.50 31.17 -6.20
C ASP A 80 7.31 30.45 -4.85
N PHE A 81 7.96 30.87 -3.79
CA PHE A 81 7.90 30.23 -2.46
C PHE A 81 6.50 30.12 -1.89
N GLU A 82 5.61 31.08 -2.17
CA GLU A 82 4.22 31.03 -1.74
C GLU A 82 3.50 29.82 -2.38
N ASN A 83 3.68 29.60 -3.68
CA ASN A 83 3.11 28.47 -4.42
C ASN A 83 3.76 27.13 -4.04
N LEU A 84 5.05 27.14 -3.69
CA LEU A 84 5.81 25.97 -3.27
C LEU A 84 5.56 25.60 -1.80
N SER A 85 5.10 26.54 -0.99
CA SER A 85 4.69 26.29 0.40
C SER A 85 3.49 25.34 0.46
N ARG A 86 3.48 24.42 1.45
CA ARG A 86 2.47 23.36 1.48
C ARG A 86 1.93 23.09 2.88
N ASN A 87 0.63 22.78 2.93
CA ASN A 87 -0.09 22.39 4.13
C ASN A 87 -0.51 20.93 4.02
N PHE A 88 -0.05 20.08 4.93
CA PHE A 88 -0.44 18.69 5.02
C PHE A 88 -1.47 18.51 6.12
N PHE A 89 -2.75 18.41 5.74
CA PHE A 89 -3.84 18.18 6.68
C PHE A 89 -3.94 16.70 7.05
N TYR A 90 -4.30 16.40 8.29
CA TYR A 90 -4.55 15.05 8.76
C TYR A 90 -5.65 15.03 9.85
N ARG A 91 -6.25 13.85 10.06
CA ARG A 91 -7.35 13.63 10.99
C ARG A 91 -8.54 14.60 10.80
N ASN A 92 -9.22 14.48 9.65
CA ASN A 92 -10.36 15.31 9.30
C ASN A 92 -10.07 16.82 9.43
N GLU A 93 -8.93 17.24 8.92
CA GLU A 93 -8.48 18.63 8.83
C GLU A 93 -8.31 19.37 10.18
N LYS A 94 -8.34 18.63 11.29
CA LYS A 94 -8.13 19.24 12.63
C LYS A 94 -6.70 19.55 12.95
N TYR A 95 -5.77 18.96 12.22
CA TYR A 95 -4.34 19.11 12.39
C TYR A 95 -3.69 19.35 11.03
N ALA A 96 -2.63 20.11 11.02
CA ALA A 96 -1.82 20.32 9.82
C ALA A 96 -0.33 20.43 10.16
N LEU A 97 0.52 19.92 9.26
CA LEU A 97 1.90 20.29 9.16
C LEU A 97 2.00 21.37 8.06
N LEU A 98 2.48 22.54 8.42
CA LEU A 98 2.72 23.65 7.52
C LEU A 98 4.20 23.68 7.17
N ILE A 99 4.50 23.72 5.87
CA ILE A 99 5.86 23.89 5.34
C ILE A 99 5.88 25.18 4.53
N ASN A 100 6.77 26.08 4.92
CA ASN A 100 7.01 27.35 4.23
C ASN A 100 8.50 27.51 3.95
N PHE A 101 8.82 28.29 2.93
CA PHE A 101 10.18 28.60 2.53
C PHE A 101 10.50 30.05 2.76
N ASP A 102 11.78 30.34 2.98
CA ASP A 102 12.33 31.68 3.14
C ASP A 102 13.84 31.65 2.81
N VAL A 103 14.47 32.80 2.81
CA VAL A 103 15.92 32.92 2.66
C VAL A 103 16.56 33.50 3.91
N ASP A 104 17.81 33.14 4.15
CA ASP A 104 18.63 33.61 5.26
C ASP A 104 20.01 34.02 4.73
N GLY A 105 20.54 35.18 5.19
CA GLY A 105 21.80 35.70 4.71
C GLY A 105 21.85 35.96 3.20
N GLU A 106 22.93 35.53 2.54
CA GLU A 106 23.08 35.63 1.08
C GLU A 106 22.36 34.47 0.35
N LEU A 107 21.02 34.52 0.33
CA LEU A 107 20.16 33.55 -0.38
C LEU A 107 20.21 32.09 0.10
N GLY A 108 20.61 31.84 1.36
CA GLY A 108 20.55 30.50 1.95
C GLY A 108 19.10 30.03 2.09
N LEU A 109 18.75 28.86 1.50
CA LEU A 109 17.38 28.31 1.61
C LEU A 109 17.06 27.92 3.05
N CYS A 110 15.96 28.45 3.55
CA CYS A 110 15.36 28.06 4.82
C CYS A 110 14.00 27.38 4.61
N LEU A 111 13.76 26.34 5.37
CA LEU A 111 12.48 25.66 5.47
C LEU A 111 11.93 25.85 6.88
N TYR A 112 10.70 26.31 6.97
CA TYR A 112 9.96 26.39 8.23
C TYR A 112 8.93 25.28 8.30
N SER A 113 8.99 24.47 9.34
CA SER A 113 7.99 23.45 9.65
C SER A 113 7.23 23.82 10.91
N ARG A 114 5.91 23.78 10.85
CA ARG A 114 5.03 24.10 11.98
C ARG A 114 3.84 23.16 12.05
N TYR A 115 3.60 22.59 13.24
CA TYR A 115 2.40 21.82 13.48
C TYR A 115 1.30 22.69 14.06
N MET A 116 0.14 22.71 13.41
CA MET A 116 -1.08 23.31 13.96
C MET A 116 -1.70 22.37 15.00
N MET A 117 -2.29 22.94 16.04
CA MET A 117 -2.91 22.22 17.16
C MET A 117 -1.94 21.27 17.88
N ILE A 118 -0.96 21.82 18.52
CA ILE A 118 0.31 21.31 19.10
C ILE A 118 0.17 20.16 20.13
N ASN A 119 -0.99 19.60 20.34
CA ASN A 119 -1.13 18.48 21.27
C ASN A 119 -0.94 17.13 20.55
N HIS A 120 0.29 16.84 20.16
CA HIS A 120 0.70 15.57 19.52
C HIS A 120 0.75 14.37 20.46
N SER A 121 0.17 14.46 21.65
CA SER A 121 0.09 13.31 22.54
C SER A 121 -0.74 12.20 21.91
N PRO A 122 -0.26 10.93 21.83
CA PRO A 122 -1.06 9.78 21.41
C PRO A 122 -2.40 9.71 22.13
N LYS A 123 -2.41 10.10 23.40
CA LYS A 123 -3.62 10.13 24.24
C LYS A 123 -4.70 11.04 23.68
N LYS A 124 -4.33 12.18 23.07
CA LYS A 124 -5.31 13.10 22.47
C LYS A 124 -5.73 12.66 21.06
N PHE A 125 -4.85 12.03 20.32
CA PHE A 125 -5.17 11.47 19.01
C PHE A 125 -6.25 10.39 19.09
N PHE A 126 -6.17 9.50 20.09
CA PHE A 126 -7.13 8.40 20.28
C PHE A 126 -8.36 8.77 21.12
N ARG A 127 -8.49 10.02 21.56
CA ARG A 127 -9.71 10.46 22.24
C ARG A 127 -10.89 10.43 21.27
N PRO A 128 -12.07 9.94 21.70
CA PRO A 128 -13.32 10.17 20.98
C PRO A 128 -13.52 11.66 20.72
N ALA A 129 -14.23 12.01 19.64
CA ALA A 129 -14.57 13.39 19.36
C ALA A 129 -15.27 14.00 20.61
N GLU A 130 -14.80 15.17 21.06
CA GLU A 130 -15.37 15.85 22.21
C GLU A 130 -16.77 16.37 21.87
N GLY A 131 -17.81 15.74 22.43
CA GLY A 131 -19.16 16.27 22.42
C GLY A 131 -19.31 17.42 23.43
N LYS A 132 -20.31 18.27 23.21
CA LYS A 132 -20.54 19.47 24.05
C LYS A 132 -21.23 19.16 25.41
N GLY A 133 -21.75 17.92 25.61
CA GLY A 133 -22.52 17.54 26.79
C GLY A 133 -21.74 16.81 27.90
N LEU A 134 -22.27 16.80 29.11
CA LEU A 134 -21.68 16.10 30.27
C LEU A 134 -21.49 14.59 30.00
N LYS A 135 -22.46 13.95 29.32
CA LYS A 135 -22.38 12.54 28.92
C LYS A 135 -21.19 12.24 28.02
N ASP A 136 -20.87 13.15 27.12
CA ASP A 136 -19.76 12.95 26.18
C ASP A 136 -18.41 13.18 26.87
N LYS A 137 -18.33 14.13 27.81
CA LYS A 137 -17.14 14.31 28.66
C LYS A 137 -16.87 13.06 29.50
N LEU A 138 -17.90 12.44 30.09
CA LEU A 138 -17.76 11.19 30.83
C LEU A 138 -17.29 10.04 29.93
N LYS A 139 -17.84 9.88 28.71
CA LYS A 139 -17.36 8.89 27.73
C LYS A 139 -15.88 9.08 27.42
N VAL A 140 -15.41 10.32 27.24
CA VAL A 140 -13.99 10.62 27.00
C VAL A 140 -13.13 10.20 28.20
N ILE A 141 -13.58 10.49 29.45
CA ILE A 141 -12.87 10.09 30.67
C ILE A 141 -12.74 8.56 30.75
N PHE A 142 -13.85 7.83 30.56
CA PHE A 142 -13.85 6.36 30.57
C PHE A 142 -12.99 5.77 29.47
N ALA A 143 -13.00 6.34 28.27
CA ALA A 143 -12.13 5.91 27.17
C ALA A 143 -10.64 6.10 27.50
N VAL A 144 -10.27 7.23 28.12
CA VAL A 144 -8.89 7.50 28.55
C VAL A 144 -8.45 6.56 29.66
N LEU A 145 -9.33 6.31 30.66
CA LEU A 145 -9.05 5.36 31.72
C LEU A 145 -8.90 3.93 31.17
N GLY A 146 -9.78 3.51 30.27
CA GLY A 146 -9.70 2.23 29.57
C GLY A 146 -8.40 2.06 28.79
N MET A 147 -7.95 3.09 28.06
CA MET A 147 -6.67 3.05 27.37
C MET A 147 -5.47 2.95 28.33
N LYS A 148 -5.49 3.66 29.46
CA LYS A 148 -4.44 3.54 30.49
C LYS A 148 -4.41 2.14 31.09
N ALA A 149 -5.58 1.57 31.39
CA ALA A 149 -5.70 0.21 31.94
C ALA A 149 -5.20 -0.82 30.91
N ALA A 150 -5.57 -0.69 29.63
CA ALA A 150 -5.09 -1.53 28.54
C ALA A 150 -3.56 -1.46 28.36
N ALA A 151 -2.99 -0.25 28.44
CA ALA A 151 -1.55 -0.05 28.36
C ALA A 151 -0.81 -0.66 29.56
N LEU A 152 -1.38 -0.54 30.75
CA LEU A 152 -0.82 -1.17 31.96
C LEU A 152 -0.90 -2.71 31.85
N TYR A 153 -2.05 -3.24 31.48
CA TYR A 153 -2.26 -4.67 31.26
C TYR A 153 -1.26 -5.22 30.24
N TYR A 154 -1.10 -4.57 29.10
CA TYR A 154 -0.11 -4.92 28.10
C TYR A 154 1.32 -4.94 28.65
N LYS A 155 1.69 -3.92 29.45
CA LYS A 155 3.02 -3.86 30.09
C LYS A 155 3.25 -5.04 31.04
N ILE A 156 2.23 -5.46 31.80
CA ILE A 156 2.31 -6.63 32.69
C ILE A 156 2.49 -7.90 31.86
N LEU A 157 1.70 -8.09 30.80
CA LEU A 157 1.79 -9.28 29.95
C LEU A 157 3.16 -9.44 29.28
N ARG A 158 3.83 -8.33 28.96
CA ARG A 158 5.19 -8.35 28.38
C ARG A 158 6.22 -9.01 29.31
N LEU A 159 6.01 -9.04 30.61
CA LEU A 159 6.89 -9.73 31.56
C LEU A 159 6.82 -11.26 31.40
N PHE A 160 5.71 -11.76 30.86
CA PHE A 160 5.48 -13.20 30.62
C PHE A 160 5.73 -13.60 29.16
N ARG A 161 6.27 -12.70 28.35
CA ARG A 161 6.60 -12.94 26.94
C ARG A 161 7.73 -13.97 26.84
N ARG A 162 7.60 -14.90 25.88
CA ARG A 162 8.60 -15.93 25.64
C ARG A 162 9.03 -15.92 24.17
N PRO A 163 10.33 -16.17 23.87
CA PRO A 163 10.88 -16.13 22.49
C PRO A 163 10.13 -17.02 21.48
N LYS A 164 9.57 -18.14 21.95
CA LYS A 164 8.86 -19.11 21.09
C LYS A 164 7.37 -18.85 20.93
N ASN A 165 6.84 -17.72 21.47
CA ASN A 165 5.45 -17.36 21.30
C ASN A 165 5.27 -16.54 20.02
N VAL A 166 4.47 -17.08 19.10
CA VAL A 166 4.18 -16.50 17.78
C VAL A 166 2.69 -16.15 17.69
N LEU A 167 2.37 -15.02 17.08
CA LEU A 167 1.01 -14.58 16.79
C LEU A 167 0.85 -14.32 15.30
N PHE A 168 -0.18 -14.90 14.70
CA PHE A 168 -0.71 -14.52 13.41
C PHE A 168 -1.94 -13.64 13.63
N LEU A 169 -1.92 -12.43 13.12
CA LEU A 169 -2.93 -11.40 13.40
C LEU A 169 -3.46 -10.80 12.11
N THR A 170 -4.78 -10.86 11.93
CA THR A 170 -5.50 -10.10 10.90
C THR A 170 -6.74 -9.44 11.48
N GLU A 171 -6.99 -8.19 11.06
CA GLU A 171 -8.18 -7.41 11.41
C GLU A 171 -9.16 -7.28 10.22
N ASN A 172 -8.84 -7.91 9.08
CA ASN A 172 -9.63 -7.81 7.85
C ASN A 172 -10.53 -9.03 7.60
N ASN A 173 -10.16 -10.19 8.12
CA ASN A 173 -10.85 -11.45 7.88
C ASN A 173 -11.12 -12.18 9.20
N ASN A 174 -12.14 -13.05 9.21
CA ASN A 174 -12.46 -13.91 10.37
C ASN A 174 -11.64 -15.21 10.41
N GLU A 175 -10.77 -15.41 9.42
CA GLU A 175 -9.82 -16.52 9.32
C GLU A 175 -8.52 -16.04 8.67
N LEU A 176 -7.46 -16.83 8.76
CA LEU A 176 -6.22 -16.56 8.04
C LEU A 176 -6.42 -16.82 6.54
N THR A 177 -6.02 -15.85 5.73
CA THR A 177 -6.06 -15.92 4.26
C THR A 177 -4.71 -15.54 3.66
N GLY A 178 -4.52 -15.79 2.37
CA GLY A 178 -3.35 -15.36 1.60
C GLY A 178 -2.02 -15.65 2.29
N ASN A 179 -1.17 -14.66 2.39
CA ASN A 179 0.19 -14.78 2.93
C ASN A 179 0.24 -15.36 4.35
N LEU A 180 -0.68 -14.93 5.23
CA LEU A 180 -0.73 -15.44 6.60
C LEU A 180 -1.09 -16.92 6.64
N LYS A 181 -2.07 -17.36 5.85
CA LYS A 181 -2.51 -18.77 5.79
C LYS A 181 -1.39 -19.67 5.30
N MET A 182 -0.72 -19.27 4.23
CA MET A 182 0.38 -20.04 3.66
C MET A 182 1.54 -20.17 4.65
N LEU A 183 1.98 -19.06 5.22
CA LEU A 183 3.08 -19.09 6.19
C LEU A 183 2.72 -19.88 7.46
N TYR A 184 1.46 -19.77 7.93
CA TYR A 184 0.96 -20.55 9.06
C TYR A 184 1.05 -22.05 8.80
N GLY A 185 0.76 -22.51 7.58
CA GLY A 185 0.88 -23.91 7.17
C GLY A 185 2.30 -24.48 7.22
N HIS A 186 3.31 -23.61 7.19
CA HIS A 186 4.74 -24.00 7.26
C HIS A 186 5.34 -23.90 8.67
N MET A 187 4.52 -23.50 9.68
CA MET A 187 5.00 -23.36 11.05
C MET A 187 5.26 -24.72 11.72
N ASP A 188 6.38 -24.82 12.43
CA ASP A 188 6.65 -25.96 13.33
C ASP A 188 5.93 -25.76 14.69
N PHE A 189 4.73 -26.35 14.80
CA PHE A 189 3.91 -26.30 16.02
C PHE A 189 4.48 -27.08 17.20
N LYS A 190 5.50 -27.92 17.00
CA LYS A 190 6.21 -28.61 18.09
C LYS A 190 7.23 -27.67 18.71
N LYS A 191 7.87 -26.80 17.92
CA LYS A 191 8.90 -25.86 18.33
C LYS A 191 8.34 -24.56 18.87
N TYR A 192 7.23 -24.05 18.26
CA TYR A 192 6.64 -22.74 18.53
C TYR A 192 5.24 -22.83 19.11
N LYS A 193 4.93 -21.96 20.08
CA LYS A 193 3.56 -21.78 20.59
C LYS A 193 2.85 -20.73 19.73
N VAL A 194 2.13 -21.20 18.72
CA VAL A 194 1.43 -20.35 17.76
C VAL A 194 0.01 -20.03 18.23
N ARG A 195 -0.38 -18.75 18.12
CA ARG A 195 -1.73 -18.25 18.33
C ARG A 195 -2.23 -17.57 17.07
N VAL A 196 -3.54 -17.60 16.91
CA VAL A 196 -4.22 -16.90 15.82
C VAL A 196 -5.24 -15.94 16.40
N PHE A 197 -5.21 -14.71 15.90
CA PHE A 197 -6.29 -13.74 16.09
C PHE A 197 -6.73 -13.26 14.71
N ALA A 198 -7.95 -13.61 14.31
CA ALA A 198 -8.54 -13.24 13.04
C ALA A 198 -9.95 -12.70 13.31
N GLU A 199 -10.16 -11.42 13.03
CA GLU A 199 -11.41 -10.70 13.28
C GLU A 199 -11.62 -9.62 12.22
N ASN A 200 -12.69 -9.74 11.46
CA ASN A 200 -13.06 -8.68 10.52
C ASN A 200 -13.63 -7.48 11.28
N THR A 201 -12.83 -6.41 11.37
CA THR A 201 -13.22 -5.13 11.96
C THR A 201 -13.37 -4.02 10.92
N CYS A 202 -13.25 -4.36 9.64
CA CYS A 202 -13.49 -3.42 8.54
C CYS A 202 -14.94 -2.94 8.54
N GLY A 203 -15.13 -1.64 8.34
CA GLY A 203 -16.44 -1.00 8.37
C GLY A 203 -16.89 -0.57 9.78
N SER A 204 -18.20 -0.50 9.99
CA SER A 204 -18.82 0.01 11.24
C SER A 204 -18.83 -0.96 12.42
N LYS A 205 -18.30 -2.17 12.26
CA LYS A 205 -18.31 -3.19 13.31
C LYS A 205 -17.26 -2.87 14.37
N LYS A 206 -17.70 -2.43 15.54
CA LYS A 206 -16.82 -2.26 16.70
C LYS A 206 -16.45 -3.60 17.30
N LYS A 207 -15.16 -3.82 17.58
CA LYS A 207 -14.72 -4.96 18.41
C LYS A 207 -15.42 -4.96 19.75
N SER A 208 -15.85 -6.12 20.23
CA SER A 208 -16.29 -6.25 21.62
C SER A 208 -15.11 -6.10 22.58
N TYR A 209 -15.36 -5.66 23.82
CA TYR A 209 -14.32 -5.55 24.85
C TYR A 209 -13.56 -6.85 25.08
N GLY A 210 -14.26 -8.00 25.06
CA GLY A 210 -13.65 -9.32 25.20
C GLY A 210 -12.67 -9.66 24.10
N LYS A 211 -13.02 -9.34 22.85
CA LYS A 211 -12.14 -9.55 21.69
C LYS A 211 -10.91 -8.64 21.73
N THR A 212 -11.11 -7.38 22.11
CA THR A 212 -9.98 -6.45 22.32
C THR A 212 -9.04 -6.91 23.43
N LEU A 213 -9.58 -7.43 24.55
CA LEU A 213 -8.78 -7.98 25.62
C LEU A 213 -8.00 -9.22 25.20
N LYS A 214 -8.62 -10.12 24.42
CA LYS A 214 -7.98 -11.31 23.84
C LYS A 214 -6.83 -10.91 22.93
N GLU A 215 -7.04 -9.95 22.06
CA GLU A 215 -6.01 -9.45 21.15
C GLU A 215 -4.84 -8.83 21.90
N LEU A 216 -5.11 -7.95 22.89
CA LEU A 216 -4.09 -7.38 23.77
C LEU A 216 -3.29 -8.46 24.50
N THR A 217 -3.98 -9.52 24.95
CA THR A 217 -3.33 -10.66 25.62
C THR A 217 -2.37 -11.37 24.67
N TYR A 218 -2.81 -11.65 23.45
CA TYR A 218 -1.97 -12.32 22.46
C TYR A 218 -0.78 -11.46 22.02
N LEU A 219 -1.01 -10.16 21.77
CA LEU A 219 0.05 -9.19 21.47
C LEU A 219 1.07 -9.08 22.62
N GLY A 220 0.60 -9.01 23.87
CA GLY A 220 1.47 -8.88 25.03
C GLY A 220 2.36 -10.10 25.26
N LEU A 221 1.85 -11.30 25.01
CA LEU A 221 2.55 -12.56 25.25
C LEU A 221 3.45 -13.03 24.08
N SER A 222 3.34 -12.42 22.89
CA SER A 222 4.06 -12.87 21.69
C SER A 222 5.33 -12.05 21.45
N SER A 223 6.40 -12.75 21.04
CA SER A 223 7.68 -12.15 20.65
C SER A 223 7.83 -12.00 19.15
N VAL A 224 7.05 -12.78 18.38
CA VAL A 224 6.99 -12.73 16.93
C VAL A 224 5.53 -12.53 16.54
N ILE A 225 5.24 -11.50 15.75
CA ILE A 225 3.89 -11.13 15.35
C ILE A 225 3.88 -10.95 13.83
N PHE A 226 3.15 -11.80 13.12
CA PHE A 226 2.91 -11.69 11.70
C PHE A 226 1.59 -10.96 11.45
N VAL A 227 1.61 -9.95 10.59
CA VAL A 227 0.45 -9.18 10.16
C VAL A 227 0.40 -9.08 8.63
N ASP A 228 -0.81 -8.99 8.07
CA ASP A 228 -1.05 -8.80 6.65
C ASP A 228 -1.61 -7.41 6.32
N ASN A 229 -1.84 -6.60 7.33
CA ASN A 229 -2.47 -5.29 7.19
C ASN A 229 -2.13 -4.36 8.35
N TYR A 230 -2.74 -3.18 8.35
CA TYR A 230 -2.69 -2.24 9.46
C TYR A 230 -3.33 -2.84 10.71
N CYS A 231 -2.67 -2.72 11.86
CA CYS A 231 -3.20 -3.14 13.15
C CYS A 231 -3.46 -1.92 14.04
N SER A 232 -4.74 -1.64 14.31
CA SER A 232 -5.17 -0.44 15.01
C SER A 232 -4.67 -0.35 16.46
N LEU A 233 -4.61 -1.48 17.18
CA LEU A 233 -4.11 -1.51 18.55
C LEU A 233 -2.62 -1.20 18.66
N LEU A 234 -1.81 -1.64 17.70
CA LEU A 234 -0.36 -1.38 17.67
C LEU A 234 -0.02 0.09 17.42
N THR A 235 -0.95 0.88 16.91
CA THR A 235 -0.76 2.34 16.80
C THR A 235 -0.72 3.02 18.17
N GLY A 236 -1.46 2.51 19.16
CA GLY A 236 -1.50 3.03 20.53
C GLY A 236 -0.53 2.36 21.50
N ILE A 237 0.01 1.20 21.13
CA ILE A 237 0.80 0.32 22.01
C ILE A 237 2.04 -0.14 21.27
N LYS A 238 3.19 0.46 21.57
CA LYS A 238 4.45 0.05 20.96
C LYS A 238 4.83 -1.38 21.35
N PRO A 239 5.16 -2.26 20.40
CA PRO A 239 5.49 -3.67 20.68
C PRO A 239 6.66 -3.84 21.64
N GLY A 240 7.65 -2.96 21.57
CA GLY A 240 8.88 -2.97 22.37
C GLY A 240 10.06 -3.61 21.64
N LYS A 241 11.27 -3.31 22.15
CA LYS A 241 12.54 -3.59 21.46
C LYS A 241 12.80 -5.07 21.11
N ASN A 242 12.21 -6.01 21.87
CA ASN A 242 12.47 -7.45 21.70
C ASN A 242 11.31 -8.16 20.99
N VAL A 243 10.52 -7.45 20.18
CA VAL A 243 9.44 -8.01 19.38
C VAL A 243 9.78 -7.89 17.92
N LYS A 244 9.65 -8.98 17.18
CA LYS A 244 9.64 -8.96 15.73
C LYS A 244 8.20 -8.72 15.28
N LEU A 245 7.92 -7.56 14.73
CA LEU A 245 6.65 -7.22 14.09
C LEU A 245 6.87 -7.30 12.57
N ILE A 246 6.23 -8.29 11.96
CA ILE A 246 6.51 -8.70 10.60
C ILE A 246 5.29 -8.39 9.73
N GLN A 247 5.49 -7.55 8.71
CA GLN A 247 4.48 -7.24 7.72
C GLN A 247 4.66 -8.13 6.49
N LEU A 248 3.65 -8.93 6.17
CA LEU A 248 3.61 -9.75 4.95
C LEU A 248 2.83 -9.08 3.81
N TRP A 249 2.06 -8.04 4.15
CA TRP A 249 1.11 -7.38 3.27
C TRP A 249 0.12 -8.36 2.63
N HIS A 250 -0.79 -7.85 1.79
CA HIS A 250 -1.83 -8.67 1.14
C HIS A 250 -1.83 -8.50 -0.39
N ALA A 251 -0.89 -7.75 -0.94
CA ALA A 251 -0.75 -7.51 -2.38
C ALA A 251 0.72 -7.59 -2.77
N GLY A 252 1.01 -8.07 -3.97
CA GLY A 252 2.37 -8.12 -4.51
C GLY A 252 2.92 -6.73 -4.73
N LEU A 253 2.07 -5.83 -5.25
CA LEU A 253 2.40 -4.45 -5.50
C LEU A 253 1.15 -3.58 -5.35
N GLY A 254 1.31 -2.39 -4.77
CA GLY A 254 0.25 -1.39 -4.65
C GLY A 254 0.49 -0.19 -5.56
N PHE A 255 -0.46 0.11 -6.46
CA PHE A 255 -0.41 1.35 -7.24
C PHE A 255 -0.86 2.55 -6.43
N LYS A 256 -1.89 2.36 -5.58
CA LYS A 256 -2.46 3.43 -4.77
C LYS A 256 -1.59 3.70 -3.56
N ALA A 257 -1.37 4.96 -3.27
CA ALA A 257 -0.72 5.35 -2.02
C ALA A 257 -1.54 4.86 -0.81
N LEU A 258 -0.82 4.40 0.19
CA LEU A 258 -1.37 4.01 1.48
C LEU A 258 -0.43 4.48 2.60
N GLY A 259 -0.88 4.37 3.85
CA GLY A 259 -0.07 4.78 4.98
C GLY A 259 0.44 6.22 4.85
N TYR A 260 1.73 6.41 4.98
CA TYR A 260 2.35 7.74 4.92
C TYR A 260 2.43 8.33 3.51
N ALA A 261 2.42 7.53 2.45
CA ALA A 261 2.31 8.05 1.09
C ALA A 261 0.98 8.80 0.85
N ARG A 262 -0.01 8.63 1.74
CA ARG A 262 -1.25 9.42 1.79
C ARG A 262 -1.17 10.63 2.74
N PHE A 263 0.00 10.98 3.22
CA PHE A 263 0.13 12.08 4.17
C PHE A 263 -0.40 13.39 3.56
N GLY A 264 -1.30 14.04 4.27
CA GLY A 264 -1.96 15.25 3.80
C GLY A 264 -3.30 15.06 3.09
N ILE A 265 -3.71 13.82 2.79
CA ILE A 265 -5.05 13.54 2.23
C ILE A 265 -5.89 12.66 3.18
N ALA A 266 -7.15 12.44 2.84
CA ALA A 266 -8.07 11.66 3.65
C ALA A 266 -7.51 10.26 3.97
N GLY A 267 -7.58 9.86 5.24
CA GLY A 267 -7.06 8.57 5.73
C GLY A 267 -5.55 8.53 6.01
N SER A 268 -4.85 9.69 5.97
CA SER A 268 -3.45 9.75 6.35
C SER A 268 -3.23 9.38 7.82
N PRO A 269 -2.11 8.70 8.15
CA PRO A 269 -1.77 8.35 9.52
C PRO A 269 -1.36 9.59 10.33
N HIS A 270 -1.30 9.43 11.64
CA HIS A 270 -0.70 10.46 12.48
C HIS A 270 0.82 10.56 12.22
N PRO A 271 1.40 11.78 12.06
CA PRO A 271 2.82 11.94 11.70
C PRO A 271 3.80 11.24 12.63
N PHE A 272 3.49 11.11 13.92
CA PHE A 272 4.39 10.52 14.91
C PHE A 272 3.97 9.13 15.40
N TYR A 273 2.76 8.67 15.09
CA TYR A 273 2.21 7.44 15.66
C TYR A 273 1.46 6.62 14.64
N SER A 274 2.07 5.52 14.21
CA SER A 274 1.44 4.51 13.38
C SER A 274 2.10 3.16 13.63
N CYS A 275 1.34 2.07 13.52
CA CYS A 275 1.92 0.73 13.59
C CYS A 275 2.88 0.46 12.43
N HIS A 276 2.73 1.16 11.31
CA HIS A 276 3.64 1.04 10.17
C HIS A 276 5.08 1.35 10.53
N ARG A 277 5.34 2.31 11.42
CA ARG A 277 6.70 2.66 11.86
C ARG A 277 7.36 1.60 12.75
N GLU A 278 6.59 0.68 13.30
CA GLU A 278 7.05 -0.33 14.25
C GLU A 278 7.47 -1.65 13.58
N TYR A 279 7.33 -1.76 12.25
CA TYR A 279 7.73 -2.98 11.54
C TYR A 279 9.23 -3.20 11.63
N THR A 280 9.59 -4.42 12.04
CA THR A 280 10.99 -4.87 12.09
C THR A 280 11.39 -5.64 10.84
N HIS A 281 10.39 -6.25 10.16
CA HIS A 281 10.55 -6.96 8.89
C HIS A 281 9.35 -6.65 8.01
N VAL A 282 9.63 -6.33 6.76
CA VAL A 282 8.64 -6.14 5.69
C VAL A 282 9.10 -6.98 4.51
N PHE A 283 8.35 -8.01 4.19
CA PHE A 283 8.69 -8.90 3.08
C PHE A 283 8.11 -8.40 1.77
N LEU A 284 8.96 -8.32 0.76
CA LEU A 284 8.64 -7.85 -0.60
C LEU A 284 9.00 -8.93 -1.61
N ASP A 285 8.32 -8.91 -2.74
CA ASP A 285 8.63 -9.83 -3.84
C ASP A 285 9.88 -9.41 -4.63
N ASP A 286 10.12 -8.09 -4.74
CA ASP A 286 11.20 -7.52 -5.53
C ASP A 286 11.80 -6.30 -4.81
N GLU A 287 13.14 -6.18 -4.85
CA GLU A 287 13.88 -5.08 -4.23
C GLU A 287 13.49 -3.71 -4.80
N ARG A 288 13.08 -3.66 -6.07
CA ARG A 288 12.61 -2.44 -6.75
C ARG A 288 11.40 -1.79 -6.06
N PHE A 289 10.68 -2.52 -5.21
CA PHE A 289 9.54 -2.00 -4.46
C PHE A 289 9.92 -1.38 -3.12
N THR A 290 11.17 -1.49 -2.72
CA THR A 290 11.62 -1.02 -1.40
C THR A 290 11.30 0.45 -1.18
N ASP A 291 11.62 1.32 -2.13
CA ASP A 291 11.40 2.77 -1.99
C ASP A 291 9.90 3.11 -1.87
N ILE A 292 9.04 2.41 -2.62
CA ILE A 292 7.60 2.58 -2.57
C ILE A 292 7.04 2.19 -1.20
N TYR A 293 7.43 1.02 -0.70
CA TYR A 293 6.94 0.55 0.59
C TYR A 293 7.59 1.28 1.78
N GLU A 294 8.81 1.78 1.62
CA GLU A 294 9.44 2.67 2.58
C GLU A 294 8.64 3.98 2.69
N GLU A 295 8.25 4.58 1.57
CA GLU A 295 7.35 5.73 1.57
C GLU A 295 5.99 5.40 2.21
N MET A 296 5.40 4.26 1.91
CA MET A 296 4.10 3.85 2.45
C MET A 296 4.13 3.63 3.96
N PHE A 297 5.15 2.95 4.48
CA PHE A 297 5.19 2.52 5.88
C PHE A 297 6.00 3.45 6.78
N ALA A 298 6.90 4.24 6.23
CA ALA A 298 7.79 5.12 7.00
C ALA A 298 8.48 4.37 8.17
N CYS A 299 8.87 3.13 7.94
CA CYS A 299 9.68 2.34 8.87
C CYS A 299 11.15 2.33 8.44
N ASN A 300 12.01 1.79 9.28
CA ASN A 300 13.45 1.73 9.00
C ASN A 300 13.71 0.92 7.72
N ARG A 301 14.53 1.47 6.79
CA ARG A 301 14.90 0.81 5.53
C ARG A 301 15.48 -0.60 5.74
N ASN A 302 16.20 -0.82 6.84
CA ASN A 302 16.74 -2.14 7.19
C ASN A 302 15.66 -3.18 7.55
N ALA A 303 14.40 -2.80 7.65
CA ALA A 303 13.30 -3.75 7.85
C ALA A 303 12.91 -4.49 6.56
N PHE A 304 13.21 -3.94 5.37
CA PHE A 304 12.77 -4.52 4.10
C PHE A 304 13.63 -5.72 3.69
N ARG A 305 12.96 -6.76 3.19
CA ARG A 305 13.54 -8.03 2.73
C ARG A 305 12.88 -8.47 1.43
N ALA A 306 13.62 -8.46 0.33
CA ALA A 306 13.15 -8.92 -0.98
C ALA A 306 13.38 -10.44 -1.12
N VAL A 307 12.63 -11.24 -0.37
CA VAL A 307 12.72 -12.72 -0.41
C VAL A 307 11.51 -13.37 -1.05
N GLY A 308 10.52 -12.59 -1.45
CA GLY A 308 9.27 -13.04 -2.01
C GLY A 308 8.07 -12.85 -1.09
N ILE A 309 6.87 -13.07 -1.64
CA ILE A 309 5.59 -13.02 -0.95
C ILE A 309 4.93 -14.39 -1.07
N PRO A 310 4.54 -15.06 0.05
CA PRO A 310 4.05 -16.44 0.04
C PRO A 310 2.98 -16.74 -0.99
N ARG A 311 1.97 -15.88 -1.10
CA ARG A 311 0.83 -16.09 -2.02
C ARG A 311 1.22 -16.16 -3.50
N LEU A 312 2.37 -15.59 -3.90
CA LEU A 312 2.81 -15.63 -5.28
C LEU A 312 3.34 -17.00 -5.69
N ASP A 313 3.80 -17.82 -4.72
CA ASP A 313 4.23 -19.19 -4.97
C ASP A 313 3.06 -20.07 -5.41
N GLU A 314 1.83 -19.75 -5.01
CA GLU A 314 0.64 -20.49 -5.46
C GLU A 314 0.46 -20.44 -6.97
N TYR A 315 0.85 -19.33 -7.63
CA TYR A 315 0.76 -19.19 -9.09
C TYR A 315 1.76 -20.08 -9.83
N LEU A 316 2.80 -20.55 -9.15
CA LEU A 316 3.79 -21.47 -9.71
C LEU A 316 3.38 -22.95 -9.56
N ASP A 317 2.32 -23.25 -8.79
CA ASP A 317 1.80 -24.60 -8.61
C ASP A 317 0.92 -25.01 -9.79
N ARG A 318 1.51 -25.84 -10.69
CA ARG A 318 0.81 -26.34 -11.87
C ARG A 318 -0.39 -27.22 -11.52
N ALA A 319 -0.34 -27.98 -10.42
CA ALA A 319 -1.45 -28.84 -10.03
C ALA A 319 -2.65 -27.99 -9.57
N LYS A 320 -2.39 -26.95 -8.79
CA LYS A 320 -3.41 -25.96 -8.39
C LYS A 320 -4.01 -25.26 -9.61
N TYR A 321 -3.16 -24.80 -10.54
CA TYR A 321 -3.62 -24.19 -11.79
C TYR A 321 -4.60 -25.11 -12.54
N LEU A 322 -4.21 -26.39 -12.78
CA LEU A 322 -5.05 -27.33 -13.52
C LEU A 322 -6.38 -27.60 -12.81
N ALA A 323 -6.35 -27.81 -11.48
CA ALA A 323 -7.57 -28.05 -10.69
C ALA A 323 -8.53 -26.84 -10.75
N THR A 324 -8.00 -25.63 -10.62
CA THR A 324 -8.78 -24.38 -10.71
C THR A 324 -9.37 -24.22 -12.12
N ALA A 325 -8.54 -24.40 -13.15
CA ALA A 325 -8.99 -24.30 -14.54
C ALA A 325 -10.08 -25.31 -14.86
N ASP A 326 -9.92 -26.58 -14.45
CA ASP A 326 -10.92 -27.63 -14.66
C ASP A 326 -12.26 -27.31 -13.97
N SER A 327 -12.23 -26.73 -12.75
CA SER A 327 -13.44 -26.29 -12.04
C SER A 327 -14.16 -25.19 -12.84
N LEU A 328 -13.45 -24.15 -13.29
CA LEU A 328 -14.04 -23.06 -14.05
C LEU A 328 -14.53 -23.50 -15.45
N TYR A 329 -13.84 -24.46 -16.08
CA TYR A 329 -14.25 -25.04 -17.36
C TYR A 329 -15.49 -25.95 -17.21
N ALA A 330 -15.67 -26.60 -16.07
CA ALA A 330 -16.90 -27.37 -15.77
C ALA A 330 -18.10 -26.45 -15.61
N GLU A 331 -17.89 -25.27 -14.99
CA GLU A 331 -18.92 -24.24 -14.84
C GLU A 331 -19.31 -23.61 -16.18
N ASN A 332 -18.31 -23.26 -17.00
CA ASN A 332 -18.55 -22.68 -18.32
C ASN A 332 -17.58 -23.23 -19.37
N ARG A 333 -18.06 -24.12 -20.22
CA ARG A 333 -17.28 -24.79 -21.27
C ARG A 333 -16.64 -23.83 -22.30
N LEU A 334 -17.20 -22.63 -22.47
CA LEU A 334 -16.62 -21.63 -23.38
C LEU A 334 -15.24 -21.18 -22.92
N LEU A 335 -14.97 -21.15 -21.62
CA LEU A 335 -13.67 -20.77 -21.05
C LEU A 335 -12.53 -21.73 -21.45
N LYS A 336 -12.88 -22.98 -21.76
CA LYS A 336 -11.92 -23.98 -22.27
C LYS A 336 -11.63 -23.81 -23.76
N THR A 337 -12.62 -23.39 -24.54
CA THR A 337 -12.57 -23.40 -26.01
C THR A 337 -12.33 -22.04 -26.64
N LYS A 338 -12.49 -20.97 -25.87
CA LYS A 338 -12.32 -19.57 -26.30
C LYS A 338 -11.17 -18.92 -25.56
N LYS A 339 -10.59 -17.89 -26.18
CA LYS A 339 -9.66 -16.96 -25.49
C LYS A 339 -10.44 -16.10 -24.52
N THR A 340 -9.86 -15.79 -23.38
CA THR A 340 -10.55 -15.12 -22.26
C THR A 340 -9.91 -13.76 -21.97
N ILE A 341 -10.72 -12.72 -22.01
CA ILE A 341 -10.37 -11.38 -21.52
C ILE A 341 -10.94 -11.24 -20.11
N LEU A 342 -10.11 -10.92 -19.14
CA LEU A 342 -10.52 -10.56 -17.78
C LEU A 342 -10.56 -9.03 -17.66
N PHE A 343 -11.73 -8.49 -17.35
CA PHE A 343 -11.92 -7.08 -17.04
C PHE A 343 -12.09 -6.91 -15.53
N ALA A 344 -11.07 -6.38 -14.86
CA ALA A 344 -11.02 -6.29 -13.41
C ALA A 344 -10.61 -4.88 -12.93
N PRO A 345 -11.49 -3.88 -13.05
CA PRO A 345 -11.19 -2.51 -12.67
C PRO A 345 -11.27 -2.29 -11.17
N THR A 346 -10.61 -1.22 -10.68
CA THR A 346 -10.85 -0.69 -9.34
C THR A 346 -12.09 0.18 -9.29
N PHE A 347 -12.65 0.33 -8.10
CA PHE A 347 -13.77 1.25 -7.87
C PHE A 347 -13.32 2.71 -7.81
N ARG A 348 -14.25 3.63 -8.03
CA ARG A 348 -14.14 5.07 -7.79
C ARG A 348 -14.95 5.43 -6.55
N GLY A 349 -14.67 6.60 -5.96
CA GLY A 349 -15.29 7.08 -4.72
C GLY A 349 -14.42 6.84 -3.48
N GLN A 350 -14.71 7.60 -2.41
CA GLN A 350 -13.91 7.63 -1.17
C GLN A 350 -14.39 6.62 -0.10
N SER A 351 -15.55 6.01 -0.29
CA SER A 351 -16.16 5.11 0.68
C SER A 351 -16.92 3.96 0.01
N HIS A 352 -17.24 2.91 0.79
CA HIS A 352 -18.07 1.81 0.32
C HIS A 352 -19.45 2.25 -0.23
N LYS A 353 -20.01 3.37 0.29
CA LYS A 353 -21.30 3.88 -0.14
C LYS A 353 -21.26 4.59 -1.49
N GLU A 354 -20.10 5.13 -1.82
CA GLU A 354 -19.85 5.90 -3.04
C GLU A 354 -19.17 5.06 -4.13
N ALA A 355 -18.78 3.82 -3.78
CA ALA A 355 -18.02 2.96 -4.67
C ALA A 355 -18.80 2.63 -5.94
N HIS A 356 -18.28 3.05 -7.08
CA HIS A 356 -18.86 2.88 -8.40
C HIS A 356 -17.79 2.68 -9.47
N TYR A 357 -18.21 2.32 -10.67
CA TYR A 357 -17.41 2.37 -11.89
C TYR A 357 -18.22 3.05 -13.00
N ASP A 358 -17.59 3.90 -13.79
CA ASP A 358 -18.27 4.56 -14.90
C ASP A 358 -18.24 3.67 -16.16
N PHE A 359 -19.32 2.90 -16.36
CA PHE A 359 -19.47 2.02 -17.51
C PHE A 359 -19.72 2.77 -18.83
N SER A 360 -20.00 4.09 -18.80
CA SER A 360 -20.12 4.88 -20.02
C SER A 360 -18.80 5.00 -20.79
N ALA A 361 -17.68 4.75 -20.11
CA ALA A 361 -16.37 4.65 -20.73
C ALA A 361 -16.20 3.42 -21.65
N LEU A 362 -17.16 2.48 -21.65
CA LEU A 362 -17.13 1.25 -22.46
C LEU A 362 -18.33 1.21 -23.42
N ASN A 363 -18.09 0.70 -24.62
CA ASN A 363 -19.16 0.38 -25.57
C ASN A 363 -19.31 -1.13 -25.70
N PHE A 364 -20.28 -1.70 -25.02
CA PHE A 364 -20.52 -3.15 -24.98
C PHE A 364 -20.94 -3.74 -26.35
N ASP A 365 -21.54 -2.98 -27.25
CA ASP A 365 -21.85 -3.43 -28.61
C ASP A 365 -20.57 -3.70 -29.40
N VAL A 366 -19.61 -2.76 -29.36
CA VAL A 366 -18.33 -2.86 -30.04
C VAL A 366 -17.49 -3.98 -29.43
N ILE A 367 -17.47 -4.09 -28.10
CA ILE A 367 -16.78 -5.17 -27.37
C ILE A 367 -17.34 -6.52 -27.82
N TYR A 368 -18.66 -6.68 -27.80
CA TYR A 368 -19.33 -7.93 -28.16
C TYR A 368 -19.03 -8.36 -29.60
N ASP A 369 -19.06 -7.42 -30.54
CA ASP A 369 -18.70 -7.67 -31.93
C ASP A 369 -17.26 -8.14 -32.06
N PHE A 370 -16.34 -7.53 -31.32
CA PHE A 370 -14.93 -7.97 -31.27
C PHE A 370 -14.82 -9.40 -30.72
N LEU A 371 -15.48 -9.71 -29.60
CA LEU A 371 -15.46 -11.03 -28.98
C LEU A 371 -15.96 -12.12 -29.94
N LYS A 372 -17.07 -11.84 -30.66
CA LYS A 372 -17.64 -12.80 -31.61
C LYS A 372 -16.71 -13.06 -32.80
N ARG A 373 -16.21 -11.98 -33.43
CA ARG A 373 -15.37 -12.07 -34.63
C ARG A 373 -14.04 -12.78 -34.36
N ASN A 374 -13.47 -12.59 -33.16
CA ASN A 374 -12.12 -13.08 -32.85
C ASN A 374 -12.12 -14.30 -31.92
N GLY A 375 -13.27 -14.88 -31.59
CA GLY A 375 -13.35 -16.10 -30.79
C GLY A 375 -13.00 -15.92 -29.32
N PHE A 376 -13.30 -14.74 -28.74
CA PHE A 376 -13.08 -14.41 -27.34
C PHE A 376 -14.36 -14.51 -26.50
N VAL A 377 -14.17 -14.59 -25.20
CA VAL A 377 -15.15 -14.29 -24.15
C VAL A 377 -14.57 -13.27 -23.18
N MET A 378 -15.43 -12.52 -22.47
CA MET A 378 -15.02 -11.55 -21.46
C MET A 378 -15.62 -11.93 -20.11
N LEU A 379 -14.77 -11.95 -19.09
CA LEU A 379 -15.15 -12.08 -17.69
C LEU A 379 -15.11 -10.72 -17.02
N LEU A 380 -16.21 -10.29 -16.43
CA LEU A 380 -16.29 -9.08 -15.62
C LEU A 380 -16.08 -9.46 -14.16
N LYS A 381 -14.99 -9.00 -13.58
CA LYS A 381 -14.67 -9.16 -12.16
C LYS A 381 -14.72 -7.81 -11.46
N MET A 382 -15.92 -7.41 -11.06
CA MET A 382 -16.09 -6.15 -10.35
C MET A 382 -15.60 -6.26 -8.91
N HIS A 383 -15.04 -5.16 -8.41
CA HIS A 383 -14.66 -5.08 -7.01
C HIS A 383 -15.92 -5.21 -6.12
N PRO A 384 -15.88 -5.94 -4.98
CA PRO A 384 -17.06 -6.17 -4.13
C PRO A 384 -17.76 -4.89 -3.63
N PHE A 385 -17.07 -3.76 -3.63
CA PHE A 385 -17.61 -2.47 -3.21
C PHE A 385 -18.42 -1.76 -4.30
N ILE A 386 -18.27 -2.13 -5.57
CA ILE A 386 -18.99 -1.47 -6.67
C ILE A 386 -20.49 -1.74 -6.55
N ASN A 387 -21.26 -0.66 -6.37
CA ASN A 387 -22.70 -0.71 -6.17
C ASN A 387 -23.48 -0.73 -7.49
N ASN A 388 -22.92 -0.13 -8.56
CA ASN A 388 -23.53 -0.06 -9.89
C ASN A 388 -22.94 -1.15 -10.80
N LYS A 389 -23.42 -2.39 -10.66
CA LYS A 389 -23.00 -3.45 -11.60
C LYS A 389 -23.48 -3.14 -13.04
N PRO A 390 -22.71 -3.52 -14.07
CA PRO A 390 -23.15 -3.31 -15.45
C PRO A 390 -24.39 -4.17 -15.75
N ASP A 391 -25.39 -3.57 -16.38
CA ASP A 391 -26.52 -4.33 -16.91
C ASP A 391 -26.06 -5.04 -18.20
N ILE A 392 -25.81 -6.33 -18.09
CA ILE A 392 -25.41 -7.16 -19.24
C ILE A 392 -26.69 -7.59 -19.96
N SER A 393 -27.05 -6.85 -21.01
CA SER A 393 -28.15 -7.19 -21.90
C SER A 393 -28.09 -8.66 -22.33
N GLU A 394 -29.29 -9.29 -22.47
CA GLU A 394 -29.39 -10.70 -22.91
C GLU A 394 -28.61 -11.00 -24.18
N LYS A 395 -28.53 -10.05 -25.11
CA LYS A 395 -27.78 -10.19 -26.37
C LYS A 395 -26.28 -10.45 -26.19
N TYR A 396 -25.69 -10.09 -25.01
CA TYR A 396 -24.25 -10.26 -24.77
C TYR A 396 -23.91 -11.53 -23.97
N ARG A 397 -24.92 -12.20 -23.38
CA ARG A 397 -24.74 -13.29 -22.41
C ARG A 397 -24.06 -14.54 -22.95
N ASP A 398 -23.91 -14.67 -24.27
CA ASP A 398 -23.14 -15.76 -24.90
C ASP A 398 -21.63 -15.47 -24.98
N ARG A 399 -21.17 -14.25 -24.59
CA ARG A 399 -19.78 -13.83 -24.65
C ARG A 399 -19.28 -13.05 -23.44
N ILE A 400 -20.15 -12.38 -22.69
CA ILE A 400 -19.78 -11.55 -21.54
C ILE A 400 -20.45 -12.13 -20.30
N PHE A 401 -19.64 -12.46 -19.29
CA PHE A 401 -20.07 -13.15 -18.08
C PHE A 401 -19.69 -12.36 -16.83
N ASP A 402 -20.58 -12.23 -15.86
CA ASP A 402 -20.28 -11.66 -14.53
C ASP A 402 -19.68 -12.77 -13.63
N TYR A 403 -18.39 -12.62 -13.31
CA TYR A 403 -17.64 -13.48 -12.40
C TYR A 403 -17.21 -12.71 -11.14
N SER A 404 -17.98 -11.69 -10.76
CA SER A 404 -17.66 -10.84 -9.60
C SER A 404 -17.60 -11.61 -8.28
N ASP A 405 -18.32 -12.71 -8.16
CA ASP A 405 -18.34 -13.53 -6.94
C ASP A 405 -17.18 -14.53 -6.85
N HIS A 406 -16.40 -14.72 -7.92
CA HIS A 406 -15.23 -15.60 -7.92
C HIS A 406 -13.98 -14.89 -7.36
N GLU A 407 -13.00 -15.66 -6.92
CA GLU A 407 -11.70 -15.13 -6.51
C GLU A 407 -10.92 -14.63 -7.73
N ILE A 408 -10.35 -13.43 -7.65
CA ILE A 408 -9.57 -12.83 -8.75
C ILE A 408 -8.39 -13.72 -9.14
N ASN A 409 -7.77 -14.38 -8.16
CA ASN A 409 -6.63 -15.26 -8.37
C ASN A 409 -6.96 -16.45 -9.26
N ASP A 410 -8.17 -17.01 -9.12
CA ASP A 410 -8.63 -18.14 -9.93
C ASP A 410 -8.89 -17.71 -11.39
N LEU A 411 -9.44 -16.51 -11.58
CA LEU A 411 -9.70 -15.97 -12.91
C LEU A 411 -8.41 -15.61 -13.66
N ILE A 412 -7.37 -15.17 -12.96
CA ILE A 412 -6.04 -14.89 -13.53
C ILE A 412 -5.48 -16.13 -14.23
N TYR A 413 -5.66 -17.33 -13.67
CA TYR A 413 -5.14 -18.56 -14.28
C TYR A 413 -5.64 -18.78 -15.71
N ILE A 414 -6.93 -18.58 -15.95
CA ILE A 414 -7.59 -18.90 -17.22
C ILE A 414 -7.68 -17.72 -18.20
N SER A 415 -7.19 -16.55 -17.82
CA SER A 415 -7.31 -15.33 -18.63
C SER A 415 -6.12 -15.17 -19.57
N ASP A 416 -6.36 -14.89 -20.85
CA ASP A 416 -5.33 -14.64 -21.85
C ASP A 416 -4.90 -13.18 -21.89
N ILE A 417 -5.83 -12.26 -21.59
CA ILE A 417 -5.61 -10.82 -21.53
C ILE A 417 -6.23 -10.29 -20.25
N LEU A 418 -5.53 -9.41 -19.53
CA LEU A 418 -6.09 -8.63 -18.43
C LEU A 418 -6.28 -7.18 -18.87
N ILE A 419 -7.50 -6.66 -18.69
CA ILE A 419 -7.80 -5.24 -18.74
C ILE A 419 -8.10 -4.79 -17.31
N THR A 420 -7.32 -3.87 -16.79
CA THR A 420 -7.47 -3.31 -15.45
C THR A 420 -7.09 -1.83 -15.45
N ASP A 421 -6.94 -1.21 -14.30
CA ASP A 421 -6.54 0.21 -14.19
C ASP A 421 -5.46 0.41 -13.11
N TYR A 422 -5.84 0.42 -11.83
CA TYR A 422 -4.96 0.63 -10.68
C TYR A 422 -5.03 -0.55 -9.68
N SER A 423 -5.47 -1.70 -10.14
CA SER A 423 -5.59 -2.89 -9.30
C SER A 423 -4.24 -3.60 -9.14
N SER A 424 -3.97 -4.04 -7.91
CA SER A 424 -2.78 -4.84 -7.61
C SER A 424 -2.73 -6.19 -8.35
N CYS A 425 -3.87 -6.71 -8.83
CA CYS A 425 -3.91 -7.95 -9.59
C CYS A 425 -3.11 -7.91 -10.91
N ALA A 426 -2.79 -6.70 -11.39
CA ALA A 426 -1.89 -6.50 -12.51
C ALA A 426 -0.51 -7.11 -12.27
N TYR A 427 -0.02 -7.03 -11.02
CA TYR A 427 1.27 -7.61 -10.67
C TYR A 427 1.23 -9.15 -10.72
N GLU A 428 0.23 -9.75 -10.10
CA GLU A 428 0.04 -11.20 -10.12
C GLU A 428 -0.14 -11.71 -11.55
N PHE A 429 -0.92 -11.00 -12.39
CA PHE A 429 -1.11 -11.35 -13.79
C PHE A 429 0.19 -11.23 -14.59
N SER A 430 1.05 -10.25 -14.29
CA SER A 430 2.31 -10.04 -15.00
C SER A 430 3.30 -11.21 -14.86
N LEU A 431 3.16 -12.04 -13.82
CA LEU A 431 3.97 -13.25 -13.64
C LEU A 431 3.80 -14.26 -14.79
N PHE A 432 2.65 -14.22 -15.47
CA PHE A 432 2.35 -15.10 -16.59
C PHE A 432 2.82 -14.56 -17.96
N ASN A 433 3.46 -13.39 -17.98
CA ASN A 433 3.97 -12.76 -19.20
C ASN A 433 2.92 -12.66 -20.34
N ARG A 434 1.64 -12.48 -19.97
CA ARG A 434 0.52 -12.31 -20.90
C ARG A 434 0.23 -10.83 -21.12
N PRO A 435 -0.51 -10.46 -22.20
CA PRO A 435 -0.88 -9.07 -22.44
C PRO A 435 -1.69 -8.45 -21.31
N LEU A 436 -1.22 -7.29 -20.84
CA LEU A 436 -1.82 -6.50 -19.78
C LEU A 436 -2.14 -5.11 -20.30
N ILE A 437 -3.40 -4.68 -20.18
CA ILE A 437 -3.86 -3.36 -20.62
C ILE A 437 -4.32 -2.59 -19.39
N PHE A 438 -3.71 -1.42 -19.16
CA PHE A 438 -4.19 -0.44 -18.20
C PHE A 438 -5.14 0.52 -18.90
N PHE A 439 -6.44 0.37 -18.67
CA PHE A 439 -7.48 1.27 -19.18
C PHE A 439 -7.78 2.35 -18.13
N ARG A 440 -7.15 3.51 -18.27
CA ARG A 440 -7.15 4.62 -17.30
C ARG A 440 -7.88 5.82 -17.86
N TYR A 441 -9.17 5.69 -18.16
CA TYR A 441 -9.99 6.71 -18.82
C TYR A 441 -10.09 8.03 -18.03
N ASP A 442 -9.93 7.97 -16.71
CA ASP A 442 -10.01 9.10 -15.79
C ASP A 442 -8.66 9.39 -15.09
N LYS A 443 -7.54 9.08 -15.76
CA LYS A 443 -6.18 9.10 -15.19
C LYS A 443 -5.90 10.32 -14.33
N THR A 444 -6.09 11.51 -14.86
CA THR A 444 -5.75 12.76 -14.18
C THR A 444 -6.50 12.93 -12.86
N VAL A 445 -7.81 12.63 -12.86
CA VAL A 445 -8.67 12.76 -11.67
C VAL A 445 -8.29 11.71 -10.64
N PHE A 446 -8.18 10.46 -11.07
CA PHE A 446 -7.91 9.33 -10.17
C PHE A 446 -6.54 9.45 -9.49
N GLU A 447 -5.50 9.80 -10.24
CA GLU A 447 -4.15 9.98 -9.70
C GLU A 447 -4.05 11.14 -8.73
N TYR A 448 -4.78 12.23 -8.98
CA TYR A 448 -4.89 13.36 -8.07
C TYR A 448 -5.57 12.96 -6.74
N GLU A 449 -6.69 12.23 -6.80
CA GLU A 449 -7.46 11.84 -5.62
C GLU A 449 -6.79 10.77 -4.75
N HIS A 450 -6.03 9.87 -5.38
CA HIS A 450 -5.53 8.65 -4.72
C HIS A 450 -4.01 8.64 -4.51
N HIS A 451 -3.27 9.58 -5.07
CA HIS A 451 -1.80 9.54 -5.07
C HIS A 451 -1.29 8.18 -5.56
N VAL A 452 -1.08 8.05 -6.85
CA VAL A 452 -0.67 6.78 -7.48
C VAL A 452 0.84 6.76 -7.65
N PHE A 453 1.45 5.58 -7.48
CA PHE A 453 2.84 5.36 -7.84
C PHE A 453 2.96 5.00 -9.31
N THR A 454 3.91 5.62 -10.00
CA THR A 454 4.31 5.20 -11.35
C THR A 454 5.28 4.03 -11.22
N LEU A 455 4.98 2.93 -11.90
CA LEU A 455 5.73 1.69 -11.78
C LEU A 455 6.25 1.23 -13.14
N ASP A 456 7.54 1.21 -13.29
CA ASP A 456 8.23 0.65 -14.48
C ASP A 456 8.69 -0.80 -14.20
N VAL A 457 7.77 -1.62 -13.69
CA VAL A 457 8.08 -2.99 -13.25
C VAL A 457 7.43 -4.06 -14.12
N PHE A 458 6.59 -3.65 -15.05
CA PHE A 458 5.83 -4.57 -15.90
C PHE A 458 6.60 -4.90 -17.19
N SER A 459 6.26 -6.04 -17.77
CA SER A 459 6.88 -6.53 -19.00
C SER A 459 6.60 -5.62 -20.21
N LYS A 460 7.35 -5.80 -21.29
CA LYS A 460 7.09 -5.13 -22.59
C LYS A 460 5.71 -5.42 -23.21
N LYS A 461 4.98 -6.40 -22.69
CA LYS A 461 3.60 -6.74 -23.08
C LYS A 461 2.52 -5.87 -22.43
N GLN A 462 2.92 -4.92 -21.59
CA GLN A 462 2.02 -3.93 -20.99
C GLN A 462 1.68 -2.81 -21.99
N ARG A 463 0.43 -2.36 -21.96
CA ARG A 463 -0.08 -1.17 -22.68
C ARG A 463 -0.89 -0.29 -21.72
N GLU A 464 -0.78 1.02 -21.86
CA GLU A 464 -1.63 1.99 -21.18
C GLU A 464 -2.46 2.73 -22.22
N VAL A 465 -3.75 2.87 -21.97
CA VAL A 465 -4.72 3.54 -22.85
C VAL A 465 -5.70 4.36 -22.00
N GLN A 466 -6.18 5.48 -22.53
CA GLN A 466 -7.08 6.39 -21.83
C GLN A 466 -8.45 6.52 -22.51
N THR A 467 -8.56 6.11 -23.76
CA THR A 467 -9.83 6.16 -24.50
C THR A 467 -10.30 4.76 -24.91
N PHE A 468 -11.60 4.63 -25.15
CA PHE A 468 -12.17 3.38 -25.61
C PHE A 468 -11.63 2.96 -26.99
N ASP A 469 -11.43 3.93 -27.89
CA ASP A 469 -10.88 3.66 -29.24
C ASP A 469 -9.44 3.13 -29.15
N GLU A 470 -8.61 3.70 -28.28
CA GLU A 470 -7.27 3.18 -28.02
C GLU A 470 -7.32 1.76 -27.46
N LEU A 471 -8.25 1.46 -26.51
CA LEU A 471 -8.45 0.13 -25.98
C LEU A 471 -8.76 -0.87 -27.08
N MET A 472 -9.71 -0.55 -27.97
CA MET A 472 -10.11 -1.43 -29.08
C MET A 472 -8.99 -1.59 -30.12
N LYS A 473 -8.21 -0.54 -30.35
CA LYS A 473 -7.01 -0.60 -31.21
C LYS A 473 -5.99 -1.59 -30.65
N VAL A 474 -5.63 -1.44 -29.36
CA VAL A 474 -4.66 -2.34 -28.71
C VAL A 474 -5.17 -3.78 -28.69
N LEU A 475 -6.45 -4.04 -28.39
CA LEU A 475 -7.02 -5.38 -28.45
C LEU A 475 -6.90 -6.02 -29.84
N ASN A 476 -7.09 -5.23 -30.92
CA ASN A 476 -6.92 -5.72 -32.30
C ASN A 476 -5.45 -6.00 -32.64
N GLU A 477 -4.50 -5.29 -32.06
CA GLU A 477 -3.06 -5.53 -32.26
C GLU A 477 -2.57 -6.81 -31.58
N ILE A 478 -3.05 -7.08 -30.35
CA ILE A 478 -2.51 -8.16 -29.51
C ILE A 478 -3.28 -9.48 -29.59
N LYS A 479 -4.46 -9.51 -30.20
CA LYS A 479 -5.37 -10.68 -30.22
C LYS A 479 -4.74 -11.97 -30.75
N ASP A 480 -3.75 -11.84 -31.62
CA ASP A 480 -3.06 -12.97 -32.27
C ASP A 480 -1.70 -13.30 -31.62
N ASP A 481 -1.20 -12.42 -30.72
CA ASP A 481 0.06 -12.58 -29.98
C ASP A 481 -0.20 -13.18 -28.58
N LEU A 482 -0.89 -14.30 -28.51
CA LEU A 482 -1.23 -14.96 -27.26
C LEU A 482 -0.53 -16.31 -27.15
N PRO A 483 -0.01 -16.70 -25.96
CA PRO A 483 0.63 -17.99 -25.79
C PRO A 483 -0.35 -19.14 -26.02
N ALA A 484 0.15 -20.22 -26.63
CA ALA A 484 -0.63 -21.43 -26.89
C ALA A 484 -1.03 -22.16 -25.58
N ASP A 485 -0.15 -22.15 -24.58
CA ASP A 485 -0.38 -22.65 -23.23
C ASP A 485 -0.34 -21.49 -22.22
N ARG A 486 -1.45 -21.27 -21.54
CA ARG A 486 -1.60 -20.21 -20.53
C ARG A 486 -0.61 -20.34 -19.36
N PHE A 487 -0.05 -21.52 -19.14
CA PHE A 487 0.91 -21.81 -18.07
C PHE A 487 2.38 -21.81 -18.54
N SER A 488 2.64 -21.83 -19.84
CA SER A 488 4.00 -22.04 -20.36
C SER A 488 4.97 -20.87 -20.13
N GLU A 489 4.46 -19.67 -19.97
CA GLU A 489 5.26 -18.44 -19.89
C GLU A 489 5.43 -17.91 -18.45
N ILE A 490 5.10 -18.71 -17.42
CA ILE A 490 5.38 -18.29 -16.05
C ILE A 490 6.89 -18.08 -15.95
N SER A 491 7.25 -16.87 -15.56
CA SER A 491 8.64 -16.55 -15.24
C SER A 491 9.12 -17.52 -14.17
N LYS A 492 9.86 -18.53 -14.56
CA LYS A 492 10.63 -19.43 -13.69
C LYS A 492 11.84 -18.65 -13.15
N ALA A 493 11.60 -17.49 -12.54
CA ALA A 493 12.59 -16.97 -11.63
C ALA A 493 12.86 -18.10 -10.62
N ASP A 494 14.13 -18.36 -10.28
CA ASP A 494 14.54 -19.34 -9.27
C ASP A 494 13.93 -18.96 -7.90
N ARG A 495 12.57 -19.08 -7.81
CA ARG A 495 11.85 -18.81 -6.58
C ARG A 495 12.11 -20.00 -5.65
N LYS A 496 12.91 -19.74 -4.64
CA LYS A 496 13.07 -20.62 -3.49
C LYS A 496 11.71 -20.68 -2.76
N ASP A 497 11.48 -21.74 -1.99
CA ASP A 497 10.34 -21.85 -1.09
C ASP A 497 10.29 -20.59 -0.18
N VAL A 498 9.43 -19.61 -0.56
CA VAL A 498 9.36 -18.29 0.07
C VAL A 498 8.96 -18.41 1.53
N CYS A 499 8.04 -19.33 1.86
CA CYS A 499 7.65 -19.54 3.26
C CYS A 499 8.83 -19.98 4.12
N LYS A 500 9.66 -20.90 3.65
CA LYS A 500 10.87 -21.32 4.37
C LYS A 500 11.90 -20.20 4.46
N ALA A 501 12.10 -19.43 3.39
CA ALA A 501 13.04 -18.31 3.41
C ALA A 501 12.62 -17.23 4.43
N ILE A 502 11.31 -16.90 4.50
CA ILE A 502 10.77 -15.97 5.50
C ILE A 502 10.97 -16.51 6.92
N LEU A 503 10.64 -17.78 7.15
CA LEU A 503 10.81 -18.39 8.49
C LEU A 503 12.29 -18.45 8.91
N ALA A 504 13.18 -18.74 7.97
CA ALA A 504 14.64 -18.73 8.22
C ALA A 504 15.13 -17.33 8.61
N ASP A 505 14.73 -16.28 7.89
CA ASP A 505 15.12 -14.89 8.21
C ASP A 505 14.57 -14.46 9.57
N VAL A 506 13.32 -14.80 9.87
CA VAL A 506 12.65 -14.41 11.12
C VAL A 506 13.21 -15.15 12.32
N PHE A 507 13.49 -16.44 12.22
CA PHE A 507 13.90 -17.29 13.36
C PHE A 507 15.40 -17.57 13.39
N GLY A 508 16.16 -17.22 12.36
CA GLY A 508 17.62 -17.44 12.28
C GLY A 508 17.97 -18.90 12.07
N GLU A 509 17.22 -19.61 11.22
CA GLU A 509 17.36 -21.05 10.97
C GLU A 509 17.95 -21.36 9.60
#